data_fbc2411dc0f1d5c22a6be2f9291e55a2
#
_entry.id   fbc2411dc0f1d5c22a6be2f9291e55a2
#
_cell.length_a   1.000
_cell.length_b   1.000
_cell.length_c   1.000
_cell.angle_alpha   90.00
_cell.angle_beta   90.00
_cell.angle_gamma   90.00
#
_symmetry.space_group_name_H-M   'P 1'
#
loop_
_entity.id
_entity.type
_entity.pdbx_description
1 polymer ?
#
loop_
_entity_poly.entity_id
_entity_poly.type
_entity_poly.pdbx_seq_one_letter_code
_entity_poly.pdbx_strand_id
1 'polypeptide(L)'
;MSAKPVEIVEIFDVSIDKVWNALTTKAAFDKWYFDIEKFVPEVGFEFEFYGGSYLHHCKIVEVEPTKLLAYTWKYPVYEGNSIVTFILDELTDEIVPQTKLTLIHEGIETFPPDDKNFSRESSEAGWTEIIRISLKNYLEGNYEEDSKVE
;
A
#
# COMPACT_ATOMS: atom_id res chain seq x y z
N MET A 1 -8.86 20.11 -15.02
CA MET A 1 -9.57 18.90 -14.73
C MET A 1 -8.65 17.92 -14.01
N SER A 2 -9.11 17.37 -12.93
CA SER A 2 -8.24 16.49 -12.18
C SER A 2 -8.28 15.08 -12.78
N ALA A 3 -7.18 14.40 -12.64
CA ALA A 3 -7.09 13.02 -13.11
C ALA A 3 -7.89 12.12 -12.18
N LYS A 4 -8.35 11.00 -12.72
CA LYS A 4 -9.00 10.02 -11.88
C LYS A 4 -7.97 9.39 -10.95
N PRO A 5 -8.36 9.09 -9.71
CA PRO A 5 -7.43 8.37 -8.83
C PRO A 5 -7.17 6.97 -9.35
N VAL A 6 -6.05 6.41 -8.91
CA VAL A 6 -5.80 5.00 -9.14
C VAL A 6 -6.60 4.23 -8.10
N GLU A 7 -7.30 3.21 -8.53
CA GLU A 7 -8.09 2.39 -7.62
C GLU A 7 -7.83 0.92 -7.92
N ILE A 8 -7.36 0.19 -6.92
CA ILE A 8 -7.08 -1.24 -7.04
C ILE A 8 -7.93 -1.96 -6.01
N VAL A 9 -8.69 -2.95 -6.44
CA VAL A 9 -9.52 -3.75 -5.54
C VAL A 9 -9.07 -5.19 -5.63
N GLU A 10 -8.84 -5.82 -4.48
CA GLU A 10 -8.44 -7.22 -4.45
C GLU A 10 -9.05 -7.91 -3.24
N ILE A 11 -9.34 -9.19 -3.38
CA ILE A 11 -9.88 -10.00 -2.30
C ILE A 11 -8.83 -11.03 -1.91
N PHE A 12 -8.57 -11.11 -0.61
CA PHE A 12 -7.60 -12.05 -0.06
C PHE A 12 -8.31 -13.10 0.80
N ASP A 13 -7.86 -14.35 0.70
CA ASP A 13 -8.45 -15.46 1.45
C ASP A 13 -7.86 -15.54 2.85
N VAL A 14 -7.84 -14.43 3.56
CA VAL A 14 -7.32 -14.35 4.92
C VAL A 14 -8.19 -13.39 5.72
N SER A 15 -8.04 -13.44 7.06
CA SER A 15 -8.81 -12.59 7.94
C SER A 15 -8.39 -11.14 7.83
N ILE A 16 -9.30 -10.26 8.22
CA ILE A 16 -9.03 -8.82 8.17
C ILE A 16 -7.89 -8.43 9.11
N ASP A 17 -7.74 -9.14 10.23
CA ASP A 17 -6.65 -8.87 11.14
C ASP A 17 -5.30 -9.15 10.49
N LYS A 18 -5.24 -10.19 9.69
CA LYS A 18 -3.99 -10.54 9.01
C LYS A 18 -3.64 -9.50 7.97
N VAL A 19 -4.64 -9.00 7.23
CA VAL A 19 -4.38 -7.95 6.26
C VAL A 19 -3.93 -6.67 6.96
N TRP A 20 -4.61 -6.32 8.06
CA TRP A 20 -4.24 -5.11 8.80
C TRP A 20 -2.81 -5.21 9.32
N ASN A 21 -2.43 -6.36 9.85
CA ASN A 21 -1.06 -6.57 10.32
C ASN A 21 -0.06 -6.37 9.17
N ALA A 22 -0.40 -6.85 7.98
CA ALA A 22 0.49 -6.71 6.83
C ALA A 22 0.70 -5.25 6.45
N LEU A 23 -0.31 -4.40 6.70
CA LEU A 23 -0.24 -2.99 6.33
C LEU A 23 0.37 -2.12 7.41
N THR A 24 0.63 -2.64 8.58
CA THR A 24 1.00 -1.80 9.72
C THR A 24 2.20 -2.27 10.52
N THR A 25 2.93 -3.28 10.07
CA THR A 25 4.10 -3.73 10.81
C THR A 25 5.33 -3.77 9.92
N LYS A 26 6.48 -3.41 10.53
CA LYS A 26 7.73 -3.44 9.79
C LYS A 26 8.10 -4.86 9.36
N ALA A 27 7.87 -5.83 10.23
CA ALA A 27 8.22 -7.20 9.90
C ALA A 27 7.49 -7.66 8.64
N ALA A 28 6.23 -7.27 8.48
CA ALA A 28 5.49 -7.62 7.29
C ALA A 28 6.00 -6.84 6.09
N PHE A 29 6.28 -5.54 6.26
CA PHE A 29 6.77 -4.73 5.16
C PHE A 29 8.04 -5.31 4.55
N ASP A 30 8.91 -5.86 5.38
CA ASP A 30 10.15 -6.46 4.89
C ASP A 30 9.89 -7.64 3.95
N LYS A 31 8.70 -8.20 4.00
CA LYS A 31 8.36 -9.37 3.20
C LYS A 31 7.65 -9.01 1.91
N TRP A 32 6.85 -7.94 1.90
CA TRP A 32 6.04 -7.68 0.72
C TRP A 32 6.07 -6.24 0.23
N TYR A 33 6.56 -5.32 1.04
CA TYR A 33 6.47 -3.89 0.73
C TYR A 33 7.87 -3.31 0.58
N PHE A 34 8.04 -2.05 0.97
CA PHE A 34 9.32 -1.37 0.88
C PHE A 34 10.08 -1.50 2.18
N ASP A 35 11.38 -1.17 2.12
CA ASP A 35 12.23 -1.20 3.30
C ASP A 35 11.98 0.06 4.11
N ILE A 36 11.09 -0.02 5.06
CA ILE A 36 10.75 1.09 5.94
C ILE A 36 11.36 0.79 7.30
N GLU A 37 12.20 1.71 7.78
CA GLU A 37 13.00 1.45 8.96
C GLU A 37 12.14 1.24 10.21
N LYS A 38 11.09 2.05 10.36
CA LYS A 38 10.23 1.98 11.52
C LYS A 38 8.82 2.40 11.10
N PHE A 39 7.82 1.77 11.67
CA PHE A 39 6.44 2.13 11.36
C PHE A 39 5.58 2.05 12.61
N VAL A 40 4.84 3.12 12.89
CA VAL A 40 3.87 3.18 13.97
C VAL A 40 2.56 3.65 13.34
N PRO A 41 1.47 2.88 13.45
CA PRO A 41 0.20 3.25 12.80
C PRO A 41 -0.56 4.30 13.62
N GLU A 42 -0.03 5.50 13.66
CA GLU A 42 -0.63 6.62 14.38
C GLU A 42 -0.65 7.85 13.51
N VAL A 43 -1.72 8.63 13.58
CA VAL A 43 -1.81 9.87 12.83
C VAL A 43 -0.64 10.77 13.20
N GLY A 44 0.02 11.31 12.19
CA GLY A 44 1.17 12.17 12.39
C GLY A 44 2.50 11.49 12.27
N PHE A 45 2.52 10.14 12.29
CA PHE A 45 3.78 9.42 12.15
C PHE A 45 4.31 9.59 10.73
N GLU A 46 5.60 9.86 10.61
CA GLU A 46 6.24 10.06 9.31
C GLU A 46 7.27 8.98 9.05
N PHE A 47 7.37 8.55 7.81
CA PHE A 47 8.34 7.54 7.43
C PHE A 47 8.79 7.79 5.99
N GLU A 48 9.97 7.26 5.67
CA GLU A 48 10.56 7.40 4.34
C GLU A 48 11.10 6.06 3.88
N PHE A 49 11.17 5.91 2.57
CA PHE A 49 11.76 4.73 1.98
C PHE A 49 12.10 5.01 0.52
N TYR A 50 12.96 4.18 -0.04
CA TYR A 50 13.28 4.26 -1.45
C TYR A 50 12.46 3.24 -2.23
N GLY A 51 11.80 3.72 -3.28
CA GLY A 51 11.18 2.85 -4.27
C GLY A 51 12.00 3.04 -5.52
N GLY A 52 12.82 2.04 -5.85
CA GLY A 52 13.80 2.24 -6.89
C GLY A 52 14.78 3.30 -6.47
N SER A 53 14.99 4.30 -7.31
CA SER A 53 15.90 5.39 -6.98
C SER A 53 15.17 6.60 -6.40
N TYR A 54 13.87 6.52 -6.21
CA TYR A 54 13.09 7.65 -5.71
C TYR A 54 12.88 7.55 -4.22
N LEU A 55 13.21 8.62 -3.51
CA LEU A 55 12.92 8.71 -2.08
C LEU A 55 11.46 9.11 -1.92
N HIS A 56 10.73 8.35 -1.11
CA HIS A 56 9.33 8.64 -0.80
C HIS A 56 9.23 9.11 0.64
N HIS A 57 8.40 10.12 0.88
CA HIS A 57 8.11 10.60 2.23
C HIS A 57 6.61 10.50 2.47
N CYS A 58 6.25 9.89 3.58
CA CYS A 58 4.85 9.64 3.91
C CYS A 58 4.56 10.09 5.33
N LYS A 59 3.35 10.63 5.52
CA LYS A 59 2.87 11.00 6.84
C LYS A 59 1.46 10.46 7.00
N ILE A 60 1.24 9.72 8.07
CA ILE A 60 -0.07 9.11 8.30
C ILE A 60 -1.07 10.20 8.64
N VAL A 61 -2.19 10.24 7.92
CA VAL A 61 -3.22 11.25 8.12
C VAL A 61 -4.50 10.66 8.67
N GLU A 62 -4.70 9.35 8.54
CA GLU A 62 -5.92 8.74 9.06
C GLU A 62 -5.66 7.27 9.39
N VAL A 63 -6.14 6.82 10.54
CA VAL A 63 -6.03 5.42 10.96
C VAL A 63 -7.31 4.99 11.65
N GLU A 64 -7.92 3.91 11.15
CA GLU A 64 -9.01 3.24 11.83
C GLU A 64 -8.67 1.77 11.83
N PRO A 65 -8.26 1.21 12.97
CA PRO A 65 -7.74 -0.17 12.99
C PRO A 65 -8.68 -1.16 12.32
N THR A 66 -8.11 -1.97 11.46
CA THR A 66 -8.77 -2.99 10.64
C THR A 66 -9.76 -2.42 9.63
N LYS A 67 -9.80 -1.10 9.44
CA LYS A 67 -10.73 -0.51 8.48
C LYS A 67 -10.08 0.42 7.50
N LEU A 68 -9.17 1.28 7.96
CA LEU A 68 -8.66 2.31 7.08
C LEU A 68 -7.29 2.79 7.51
N LEU A 69 -6.41 2.98 6.54
CA LEU A 69 -5.09 3.57 6.76
C LEU A 69 -4.82 4.49 5.58
N ALA A 70 -4.48 5.76 5.88
CA ALA A 70 -4.18 6.71 4.81
C ALA A 70 -2.94 7.50 5.17
N TYR A 71 -2.07 7.70 4.18
CA TYR A 71 -0.90 8.53 4.40
C TYR A 71 -0.55 9.30 3.12
N THR A 72 0.19 10.39 3.30
CA THR A 72 0.64 11.17 2.17
C THR A 72 1.72 10.39 1.42
N TRP A 73 1.89 10.72 0.16
CA TRP A 73 2.84 10.05 -0.70
C TRP A 73 3.52 11.15 -1.50
N LYS A 74 4.72 11.52 -1.09
CA LYS A 74 5.44 12.63 -1.68
C LYS A 74 6.85 12.20 -2.05
N TYR A 75 7.43 12.95 -2.97
CA TYR A 75 8.83 12.77 -3.35
C TYR A 75 9.56 14.05 -2.96
N PRO A 76 10.35 14.04 -1.88
CA PRO A 76 10.89 15.30 -1.32
C PRO A 76 11.64 16.20 -2.31
N VAL A 77 12.27 15.62 -3.32
CA VAL A 77 13.01 16.43 -4.29
C VAL A 77 12.15 16.86 -5.48
N TYR A 78 10.89 16.51 -5.49
CA TYR A 78 9.99 16.87 -6.57
C TYR A 78 8.77 17.57 -6.02
N GLU A 79 8.11 18.36 -6.86
CA GLU A 79 6.85 19.00 -6.45
C GLU A 79 5.73 17.99 -6.43
N GLY A 80 4.65 18.37 -5.74
CA GLY A 80 3.46 17.54 -5.75
C GLY A 80 3.21 16.87 -4.42
N ASN A 81 1.95 16.43 -4.24
CA ASN A 81 1.54 15.78 -3.01
C ASN A 81 0.35 14.90 -3.34
N SER A 82 0.39 13.67 -2.87
CA SER A 82 -0.71 12.74 -3.09
C SER A 82 -1.02 12.01 -1.80
N ILE A 83 -2.11 11.27 -1.80
CA ILE A 83 -2.55 10.50 -0.63
C ILE A 83 -2.90 9.09 -1.09
N VAL A 84 -2.42 8.12 -0.35
CA VAL A 84 -2.75 6.71 -0.56
C VAL A 84 -3.64 6.26 0.57
N THR A 85 -4.77 5.66 0.24
CA THR A 85 -5.73 5.17 1.22
C THR A 85 -5.94 3.68 1.03
N PHE A 86 -5.85 2.92 2.13
CA PHE A 86 -6.15 1.50 2.15
C PHE A 86 -7.44 1.32 2.92
N ILE A 87 -8.45 0.70 2.30
CA ILE A 87 -9.75 0.47 2.93
C ILE A 87 -9.98 -1.02 2.99
N LEU A 88 -10.32 -1.53 4.17
CA LEU A 88 -10.55 -2.96 4.37
C LEU A 88 -12.00 -3.24 4.69
N ASP A 89 -12.56 -4.26 4.04
CA ASP A 89 -13.91 -4.73 4.31
C ASP A 89 -13.88 -6.22 4.53
N GLU A 90 -14.44 -6.65 5.65
CA GLU A 90 -14.51 -8.06 5.94
C GLU A 90 -15.68 -8.68 5.19
N LEU A 91 -15.42 -9.82 4.51
CA LEU A 91 -16.46 -10.50 3.77
C LEU A 91 -16.96 -11.66 4.64
N THR A 92 -18.17 -11.50 5.16
CA THR A 92 -18.67 -12.41 6.19
C THR A 92 -19.54 -13.53 5.67
N ASP A 93 -19.83 -13.54 4.38
CA ASP A 93 -20.69 -14.59 3.81
C ASP A 93 -19.92 -15.81 3.36
N GLU A 94 -18.60 -15.79 3.51
CA GLU A 94 -17.76 -16.85 2.99
C GLU A 94 -17.46 -17.90 4.05
N ILE A 95 -17.23 -19.13 3.60
CA ILE A 95 -16.88 -20.21 4.51
C ILE A 95 -15.53 -19.96 5.15
N VAL A 96 -14.58 -19.47 4.36
CA VAL A 96 -13.27 -19.12 4.90
C VAL A 96 -13.20 -17.60 5.03
N PRO A 97 -12.39 -17.10 5.96
CA PRO A 97 -12.26 -15.64 6.10
C PRO A 97 -11.76 -15.02 4.82
N GLN A 98 -12.38 -13.92 4.42
CA GLN A 98 -11.92 -13.15 3.27
C GLN A 98 -11.97 -11.68 3.58
N THR A 99 -11.06 -10.93 2.99
CA THR A 99 -10.98 -9.49 3.17
C THR A 99 -10.86 -8.82 1.82
N LYS A 100 -11.66 -7.78 1.62
CA LYS A 100 -11.57 -6.96 0.42
C LYS A 100 -10.73 -5.74 0.75
N LEU A 101 -9.70 -5.52 -0.03
CA LEU A 101 -8.86 -4.34 0.10
C LEU A 101 -9.11 -3.44 -1.09
N THR A 102 -9.39 -2.16 -0.80
CA THR A 102 -9.48 -1.14 -1.83
C THR A 102 -8.37 -0.15 -1.59
N LEU A 103 -7.49 0.01 -2.57
CA LEU A 103 -6.44 1.01 -2.52
C LEU A 103 -6.81 2.16 -3.43
N ILE A 104 -6.72 3.38 -2.91
CA ILE A 104 -7.00 4.58 -3.69
C ILE A 104 -5.81 5.51 -3.57
N HIS A 105 -5.26 5.94 -4.70
CA HIS A 105 -4.13 6.86 -4.73
C HIS A 105 -4.55 8.10 -5.50
N GLU A 106 -4.69 9.22 -4.80
CA GLU A 106 -5.18 10.47 -5.35
C GLU A 106 -4.10 11.54 -5.34
N GLY A 107 -4.21 12.51 -6.24
CA GLY A 107 -3.27 13.62 -6.28
C GLY A 107 -2.09 13.41 -7.18
N ILE A 108 -2.10 12.35 -7.96
CA ILE A 108 -0.97 12.02 -8.83
C ILE A 108 -0.72 13.14 -9.85
N GLU A 109 -1.77 13.85 -10.24
CA GLU A 109 -1.62 14.92 -11.22
C GLU A 109 -0.82 16.11 -10.70
N THR A 110 -0.52 16.14 -9.39
CA THR A 110 0.29 17.23 -8.83
C THR A 110 1.78 17.01 -9.01
N PHE A 111 2.21 15.82 -9.43
CA PHE A 111 3.61 15.52 -9.65
C PHE A 111 4.06 16.05 -11.01
N PRO A 112 5.40 16.16 -11.23
CA PRO A 112 5.88 16.71 -12.51
C PRO A 112 5.35 15.91 -13.70
N PRO A 113 4.67 16.57 -14.62
CA PRO A 113 4.05 15.85 -15.75
C PRO A 113 5.04 15.36 -16.78
N ASP A 114 6.26 15.86 -16.75
CA ASP A 114 7.27 15.47 -17.72
C ASP A 114 7.95 14.15 -17.39
N ASP A 115 7.75 13.63 -16.19
CA ASP A 115 8.39 12.39 -15.78
C ASP A 115 7.38 11.26 -15.85
N LYS A 116 7.60 10.32 -16.76
CA LYS A 116 6.68 9.21 -16.94
C LYS A 116 6.52 8.37 -15.68
N ASN A 117 7.53 8.35 -14.83
CA ASN A 117 7.46 7.55 -13.61
C ASN A 117 6.43 8.07 -12.63
N PHE A 118 5.98 9.32 -12.82
CA PHE A 118 4.93 9.89 -11.98
C PHE A 118 3.57 9.86 -12.64
N SER A 119 3.45 9.19 -13.78
CA SER A 119 2.17 9.15 -14.48
C SER A 119 1.17 8.24 -13.75
N ARG A 120 -0.11 8.45 -14.06
CA ARG A 120 -1.14 7.61 -13.50
C ARG A 120 -0.95 6.16 -13.94
N GLU A 121 -0.58 5.95 -15.20
CA GLU A 121 -0.37 4.59 -15.70
C GLU A 121 0.76 3.88 -14.97
N SER A 122 1.84 4.59 -14.69
CA SER A 122 2.96 4.01 -13.96
C SER A 122 2.55 3.67 -12.53
N SER A 123 1.81 4.56 -11.90
CA SER A 123 1.34 4.31 -10.54
C SER A 123 0.39 3.14 -10.49
N GLU A 124 -0.51 3.05 -11.46
CA GLU A 124 -1.45 1.93 -11.48
C GLU A 124 -0.72 0.61 -11.69
N ALA A 125 0.25 0.58 -12.58
CA ALA A 125 1.02 -0.64 -12.80
C ALA A 125 1.79 -1.05 -11.55
N GLY A 126 2.40 -0.08 -10.88
CA GLY A 126 3.15 -0.37 -9.66
C GLY A 126 2.25 -0.89 -8.56
N TRP A 127 1.12 -0.25 -8.32
CA TRP A 127 0.20 -0.70 -7.28
C TRP A 127 -0.41 -2.06 -7.62
N THR A 128 -0.69 -2.31 -8.89
CA THR A 128 -1.21 -3.61 -9.30
C THR A 128 -0.23 -4.71 -8.91
N GLU A 129 1.04 -4.50 -9.18
CA GLU A 129 2.05 -5.49 -8.83
C GLU A 129 2.20 -5.63 -7.33
N ILE A 130 2.22 -4.51 -6.61
CA ILE A 130 2.39 -4.54 -5.15
C ILE A 130 1.22 -5.28 -4.49
N ILE A 131 0.00 -4.94 -4.88
CA ILE A 131 -1.18 -5.48 -4.21
C ILE A 131 -1.54 -6.88 -4.70
N ARG A 132 -1.57 -7.08 -6.02
CA ARG A 132 -2.09 -8.32 -6.57
C ARG A 132 -1.07 -9.43 -6.66
N ILE A 133 0.20 -9.09 -6.56
CA ILE A 133 1.24 -10.11 -6.62
C ILE A 133 1.97 -10.18 -5.29
N SER A 134 2.60 -9.10 -4.89
CA SER A 134 3.47 -9.13 -3.72
C SER A 134 2.68 -9.36 -2.43
N LEU A 135 1.66 -8.55 -2.19
CA LEU A 135 0.86 -8.69 -0.97
C LEU A 135 0.07 -9.98 -0.97
N LYS A 136 -0.52 -10.33 -2.11
CA LYS A 136 -1.33 -11.54 -2.18
C LYS A 136 -0.49 -12.78 -1.90
N ASN A 137 0.71 -12.85 -2.47
CA ASN A 137 1.58 -13.99 -2.21
C ASN A 137 1.97 -14.07 -0.75
N TYR A 138 2.26 -12.95 -0.15
CA TYR A 138 2.60 -12.93 1.27
C TYR A 138 1.44 -13.38 2.14
N LEU A 139 0.25 -12.85 1.87
CA LEU A 139 -0.91 -13.14 2.72
C LEU A 139 -1.43 -14.56 2.56
N GLU A 140 -1.39 -15.09 1.34
CA GLU A 140 -2.01 -16.38 1.09
C GLU A 140 -1.03 -17.55 1.13
N GLY A 141 0.18 -17.28 1.64
CA GLY A 141 1.10 -18.38 1.85
C GLY A 141 1.84 -18.86 0.62
N ASN A 142 1.81 -18.07 -0.45
CA ASN A 142 2.54 -18.43 -1.66
C ASN A 142 3.92 -17.83 -1.69
N TYR A 143 4.36 -17.28 -0.58
CA TYR A 143 5.62 -16.60 -0.52
C TYR A 143 6.75 -17.63 -0.50
N GLU A 144 7.67 -17.49 -1.40
CA GLU A 144 8.72 -18.49 -1.59
C GLU A 144 9.58 -18.71 -0.37
N GLU A 145 9.79 -17.67 0.40
CA GLU A 145 10.64 -17.79 1.55
C GLU A 145 10.12 -18.83 2.53
N ASP A 146 8.81 -18.96 2.63
CA ASP A 146 8.25 -19.93 3.55
C ASP A 146 8.67 -21.34 3.20
N SER A 147 8.75 -21.63 1.94
CA SER A 147 9.09 -22.97 1.54
C SER A 147 10.56 -23.24 1.68
N LYS A 148 11.35 -22.20 1.90
CA LYS A 148 12.77 -22.37 2.00
C LYS A 148 13.26 -22.42 3.40
N VAL A 149 12.39 -22.26 4.32
CA VAL A 149 12.79 -22.24 5.68
C VAL A 149 13.19 -23.60 6.12
N GLU A 150 13.31 -24.41 5.45
CA GLU A 150 13.68 -25.68 5.71
C GLU A 150 14.95 -25.89 6.34
#